data_78bcf881fefc63d90ca46c25ce939137
#
_entry.id   78bcf881fefc63d90ca46c25ce939137
#
_cell.length_a   1.000
_cell.length_b   1.000
_cell.length_c   1.000
_cell.angle_alpha   90.00
_cell.angle_beta   90.00
_cell.angle_gamma   90.00
#
_symmetry.space_group_name_H-M   'P 1'
#
loop_
_entity.id
_entity.type
_entity.pdbx_description
1 polymer ?
#
loop_
_entity_poly.entity_id
_entity_poly.type
_entity_poly.pdbx_seq_one_letter_code
_entity_poly.pdbx_strand_id
1 'polypeptide(L)'
;FNPDEEIGSRGSGETIARLGEAHDVVLSFEPSAAKAVINDEGVLLNAAGISTVTIKVEGRASHAGAAPEQGRNALSELAHQLLQTRDAAAEVKGAQLNWTTASAGTVRNQIPESAEAGGDLRITEPDANDRLLAALQAKVEESRLVPDTTTTVTVIPGRPMYMAGDKGKALADLAKSIYAELDGRNLLLHPISNGGTDAGYAGRSGHPAVL
;
A
#
# COMPACT_ATOMS: atom_id res chain seq x y z
N PHE A 1 16.17 -6.36 16.16
CA PHE A 1 16.55 -5.35 15.15
C PHE A 1 16.24 -5.92 13.76
N ASN A 2 15.42 -5.23 12.97
CA ASN A 2 15.04 -5.68 11.62
C ASN A 2 15.76 -4.84 10.56
N PRO A 3 16.71 -5.43 9.78
CA PRO A 3 17.52 -4.67 8.83
C PRO A 3 16.79 -4.33 7.51
N ASP A 4 15.67 -4.95 7.20
CA ASP A 4 14.92 -4.75 5.96
C ASP A 4 13.52 -4.12 6.17
N GLU A 5 13.30 -3.46 7.31
CA GLU A 5 12.05 -2.79 7.63
C GLU A 5 11.70 -1.73 6.57
N GLU A 6 12.64 -0.85 6.20
CA GLU A 6 12.45 0.26 5.27
C GLU A 6 12.10 -0.19 3.83
N ILE A 7 12.35 -1.44 3.49
CA ILE A 7 11.97 -2.04 2.20
C ILE A 7 10.80 -3.01 2.31
N GLY A 8 10.03 -2.96 3.42
CA GLY A 8 8.80 -3.71 3.64
C GLY A 8 8.98 -5.09 4.24
N SER A 9 10.10 -5.35 4.91
CA SER A 9 10.39 -6.61 5.63
C SER A 9 10.23 -7.86 4.77
N ARG A 10 10.65 -7.77 3.51
CA ARG A 10 10.46 -8.84 2.51
C ARG A 10 11.16 -10.15 2.88
N GLY A 11 12.29 -10.06 3.58
CA GLY A 11 13.05 -11.21 4.06
C GLY A 11 12.66 -11.63 5.48
N SER A 12 12.38 -10.67 6.35
CA SER A 12 12.15 -10.89 7.79
C SER A 12 10.67 -11.07 8.17
N GLY A 13 9.72 -10.61 7.37
CA GLY A 13 8.29 -10.57 7.71
C GLY A 13 7.73 -11.92 8.18
N GLU A 14 8.05 -13.02 7.49
CA GLU A 14 7.61 -14.37 7.91
C GLU A 14 8.25 -14.82 9.24
N THR A 15 9.48 -14.40 9.52
CA THR A 15 10.12 -14.67 10.81
C THR A 15 9.45 -13.87 11.92
N ILE A 16 9.13 -12.60 11.69
CA ILE A 16 8.41 -11.74 12.63
C ILE A 16 7.01 -12.33 12.93
N ALA A 17 6.29 -12.76 11.91
CA ALA A 17 4.98 -13.39 12.06
C ALA A 17 5.04 -14.66 12.92
N ARG A 18 6.02 -15.54 12.66
CA ARG A 18 6.25 -16.76 13.46
C ARG A 18 6.64 -16.47 14.91
N LEU A 19 7.46 -15.43 15.14
CA LEU A 19 7.81 -15.00 16.49
C LEU A 19 6.59 -14.40 17.20
N GLY A 20 5.77 -13.61 16.52
CA GLY A 20 4.52 -13.12 17.05
C GLY A 20 3.58 -14.24 17.48
N GLU A 21 3.44 -15.28 16.67
CA GLU A 21 2.61 -16.45 17.00
C GLU A 21 3.11 -17.23 18.23
N ALA A 22 4.43 -17.19 18.49
CA ALA A 22 5.06 -17.91 19.60
C ALA A 22 5.08 -17.11 20.93
N HIS A 23 4.62 -15.86 20.94
CA HIS A 23 4.69 -14.99 22.13
C HIS A 23 3.33 -14.37 22.43
N ASP A 24 3.04 -14.14 23.72
CA ASP A 24 1.78 -13.52 24.16
C ASP A 24 1.76 -12.01 23.94
N VAL A 25 2.92 -11.36 23.91
CA VAL A 25 3.07 -9.90 23.76
C VAL A 25 4.22 -9.58 22.82
N VAL A 26 4.00 -8.62 21.93
CA VAL A 26 5.01 -8.04 21.05
C VAL A 26 4.97 -6.52 21.15
N LEU A 27 6.13 -5.91 21.36
CA LEU A 27 6.30 -4.45 21.33
C LEU A 27 7.08 -4.06 20.08
N SER A 28 6.50 -3.19 19.25
CA SER A 28 7.12 -2.62 18.04
C SER A 28 7.47 -1.16 18.29
N PHE A 29 8.71 -0.78 18.01
CA PHE A 29 9.20 0.57 18.25
C PHE A 29 9.54 1.26 16.94
N GLU A 30 8.84 2.36 16.67
CA GLU A 30 9.05 3.21 15.50
C GLU A 30 9.65 4.57 15.94
N PRO A 31 10.76 5.01 15.33
CA PRO A 31 11.56 6.10 15.91
C PRO A 31 10.92 7.48 15.88
N SER A 32 9.88 7.74 15.09
CA SER A 32 9.38 9.10 14.93
C SER A 32 7.92 9.26 14.49
N ALA A 33 7.19 8.19 14.23
CA ALA A 33 5.83 8.30 13.70
C ALA A 33 4.90 9.14 14.60
N ALA A 34 4.96 8.94 15.91
CA ALA A 34 4.19 9.71 16.88
C ALA A 34 4.64 11.18 16.94
N LYS A 35 5.95 11.44 17.00
CA LYS A 35 6.51 12.80 17.04
C LYS A 35 6.21 13.62 15.80
N ALA A 36 6.22 13.03 14.63
CA ALA A 36 5.90 13.72 13.38
C ALA A 36 4.44 14.19 13.32
N VAL A 37 3.53 13.46 13.98
CA VAL A 37 2.09 13.71 13.90
C VAL A 37 1.55 14.50 15.10
N ILE A 38 2.03 14.22 16.30
CA ILE A 38 1.47 14.76 17.55
C ILE A 38 2.47 15.55 18.38
N ASN A 39 3.71 15.68 17.92
CA ASN A 39 4.81 16.34 18.60
C ASN A 39 5.02 15.88 20.07
N ASP A 40 4.61 14.66 20.37
CA ASP A 40 4.66 14.04 21.70
C ASP A 40 4.90 12.54 21.58
N GLU A 41 5.17 11.86 22.70
CA GLU A 41 5.32 10.42 22.72
C GLU A 41 3.93 9.75 22.68
N GLY A 42 3.78 8.71 21.88
CA GLY A 42 2.48 8.07 21.70
C GLY A 42 2.55 6.61 21.31
N VAL A 43 1.43 5.96 21.44
CA VAL A 43 1.19 4.59 21.02
C VAL A 43 0.29 4.58 19.81
N LEU A 44 0.68 3.87 18.78
CA LEU A 44 -0.10 3.70 17.57
C LEU A 44 -1.00 2.47 17.70
N LEU A 45 -2.33 2.67 17.55
CA LEU A 45 -3.30 1.59 17.66
C LEU A 45 -3.56 0.87 16.33
N ASN A 46 -3.38 1.56 15.21
CA ASN A 46 -3.53 0.96 13.87
C ASN A 46 -2.54 1.60 12.89
N ALA A 47 -2.04 0.81 11.96
CA ALA A 47 -1.22 1.28 10.84
C ALA A 47 -1.70 0.69 9.52
N ALA A 48 -1.61 1.46 8.45
CA ALA A 48 -2.01 1.02 7.13
C ALA A 48 -1.15 -0.16 6.64
N GLY A 49 -1.79 -1.08 5.96
CA GLY A 49 -1.10 -2.04 5.10
C GLY A 49 -0.61 -1.33 3.83
N ILE A 50 0.43 -1.89 3.23
CA ILE A 50 1.04 -1.34 2.00
C ILE A 50 0.93 -2.39 0.91
N SER A 51 0.42 -1.98 -0.25
CA SER A 51 0.32 -2.82 -1.44
C SER A 51 0.83 -2.06 -2.66
N THR A 52 1.17 -2.78 -3.70
CA THR A 52 1.54 -2.20 -5.00
C THR A 52 0.42 -2.46 -6.00
N VAL A 53 0.01 -1.42 -6.70
CA VAL A 53 -0.90 -1.53 -7.85
C VAL A 53 -0.10 -1.33 -9.12
N THR A 54 -0.38 -2.14 -10.15
CA THR A 54 0.23 -1.98 -11.47
C THR A 54 -0.86 -1.96 -12.53
N ILE A 55 -0.82 -0.98 -13.43
CA ILE A 55 -1.52 -1.01 -14.71
C ILE A 55 -0.49 -1.27 -15.80
N LYS A 56 -0.69 -2.33 -16.59
CA LYS A 56 0.08 -2.64 -17.78
C LYS A 56 -0.79 -2.57 -19.01
N VAL A 57 -0.29 -1.87 -20.03
CA VAL A 57 -0.94 -1.77 -21.34
C VAL A 57 -0.06 -2.43 -22.38
N GLU A 58 -0.65 -3.29 -23.18
CA GLU A 58 -0.05 -3.91 -24.36
C GLU A 58 -0.74 -3.39 -25.62
N GLY A 59 0.04 -2.90 -26.54
CA GLY A 59 -0.37 -2.38 -27.83
C GLY A 59 0.42 -3.02 -28.96
N ARG A 60 0.82 -2.22 -29.97
CA ARG A 60 1.59 -2.68 -31.11
C ARG A 60 2.56 -1.62 -31.60
N ALA A 61 3.82 -2.01 -31.78
CA ALA A 61 4.84 -1.13 -32.33
C ALA A 61 4.61 -0.81 -33.80
N SER A 62 4.99 0.40 -34.21
CA SER A 62 5.12 0.80 -35.60
C SER A 62 6.05 2.01 -35.72
N HIS A 63 6.47 2.36 -36.95
CA HIS A 63 7.26 3.56 -37.17
C HIS A 63 6.37 4.81 -37.04
N ALA A 64 6.69 5.68 -36.08
CA ALA A 64 5.83 6.82 -35.71
C ALA A 64 5.58 7.82 -36.86
N GLY A 65 6.51 7.96 -37.79
CA GLY A 65 6.36 8.86 -38.94
C GLY A 65 5.90 8.20 -40.24
N ALA A 66 6.29 6.92 -40.47
CA ALA A 66 6.03 6.25 -41.75
C ALA A 66 4.76 5.40 -41.75
N ALA A 67 4.35 4.87 -40.60
CA ALA A 67 3.20 3.97 -40.49
C ALA A 67 2.51 4.08 -39.12
N PRO A 68 2.15 5.29 -38.64
CA PRO A 68 1.57 5.46 -37.30
C PRO A 68 0.23 4.71 -37.13
N GLU A 69 -0.57 4.61 -38.20
CA GLU A 69 -1.86 3.92 -38.23
C GLU A 69 -1.77 2.40 -38.00
N GLN A 70 -0.62 1.79 -38.24
CA GLN A 70 -0.38 0.36 -37.98
C GLN A 70 -0.08 0.07 -36.51
N GLY A 71 0.33 1.10 -35.75
CA GLY A 71 0.61 1.00 -34.33
C GLY A 71 -0.64 0.98 -33.47
N ARG A 72 -0.45 0.57 -32.23
CA ARG A 72 -1.41 0.74 -31.11
C ARG A 72 -0.62 1.34 -29.95
N ASN A 73 -0.80 2.63 -29.75
CA ASN A 73 0.07 3.40 -28.85
C ASN A 73 -0.26 3.09 -27.37
N ALA A 74 0.53 2.23 -26.75
CA ALA A 74 0.36 1.85 -25.36
C ALA A 74 0.56 3.02 -24.38
N LEU A 75 1.41 4.02 -24.71
CA LEU A 75 1.60 5.21 -23.88
C LEU A 75 0.32 6.06 -23.82
N SER A 76 -0.31 6.27 -24.99
CA SER A 76 -1.56 7.05 -25.04
C SER A 76 -2.70 6.36 -24.29
N GLU A 77 -2.80 5.04 -24.44
CA GLU A 77 -3.77 4.25 -23.68
C GLU A 77 -3.48 4.28 -22.18
N LEU A 78 -2.23 4.12 -21.75
CA LEU A 78 -1.87 4.20 -20.34
C LEU A 78 -2.24 5.56 -19.74
N ALA A 79 -1.96 6.66 -20.45
CA ALA A 79 -2.32 8.00 -19.98
C ALA A 79 -3.85 8.14 -19.78
N HIS A 80 -4.64 7.60 -20.72
CA HIS A 80 -6.10 7.55 -20.59
C HIS A 80 -6.52 6.74 -19.36
N GLN A 81 -5.98 5.55 -19.18
CA GLN A 81 -6.32 4.67 -18.05
C GLN A 81 -5.95 5.27 -16.70
N LEU A 82 -4.81 5.97 -16.59
CA LEU A 82 -4.43 6.67 -15.37
C LEU A 82 -5.42 7.78 -15.00
N LEU A 83 -5.89 8.56 -15.99
CA LEU A 83 -6.90 9.59 -15.76
C LEU A 83 -8.26 8.98 -15.37
N GLN A 84 -8.65 7.88 -16.00
CA GLN A 84 -9.92 7.19 -15.74
C GLN A 84 -9.95 6.54 -14.34
N THR A 85 -8.81 6.04 -13.86
CA THR A 85 -8.69 5.33 -12.58
C THR A 85 -8.25 6.20 -11.41
N ARG A 86 -7.91 7.48 -11.64
CA ARG A 86 -7.33 8.36 -10.60
C ARG A 86 -8.16 8.46 -9.31
N ASP A 87 -9.49 8.41 -9.43
CA ASP A 87 -10.41 8.58 -8.31
C ASP A 87 -11.01 7.23 -7.83
N ALA A 88 -10.57 6.08 -8.38
CA ALA A 88 -11.14 4.77 -8.05
C ALA A 88 -11.04 4.43 -6.56
N ALA A 89 -9.95 4.81 -5.89
CA ALA A 89 -9.78 4.57 -4.46
C ALA A 89 -10.73 5.40 -3.59
N ALA A 90 -11.21 6.55 -4.05
CA ALA A 90 -12.16 7.37 -3.31
C ALA A 90 -13.53 6.66 -3.13
N GLU A 91 -13.85 5.72 -4.00
CA GLU A 91 -15.05 4.91 -3.96
C GLU A 91 -14.90 3.66 -3.07
N VAL A 92 -13.68 3.37 -2.58
CA VAL A 92 -13.34 2.19 -1.79
C VAL A 92 -12.92 2.62 -0.38
N LYS A 93 -13.83 2.41 0.59
CA LYS A 93 -13.53 2.70 1.99
C LYS A 93 -12.27 1.94 2.43
N GLY A 94 -11.33 2.66 3.05
CA GLY A 94 -10.09 2.09 3.56
C GLY A 94 -8.99 1.92 2.50
N ALA A 95 -9.14 2.46 1.30
CA ALA A 95 -8.10 2.48 0.28
C ALA A 95 -7.65 3.92 -0.02
N GLN A 96 -6.34 4.09 -0.19
CA GLN A 96 -5.72 5.31 -0.70
C GLN A 96 -4.69 4.93 -1.75
N LEU A 97 -4.94 5.28 -3.01
CA LEU A 97 -4.07 4.98 -4.15
C LEU A 97 -3.45 6.26 -4.69
N ASN A 98 -2.14 6.22 -4.92
CA ASN A 98 -1.42 7.23 -5.67
C ASN A 98 -0.62 6.56 -6.79
N TRP A 99 -0.82 6.98 -8.03
CA TRP A 99 0.05 6.59 -9.15
C TRP A 99 1.37 7.34 -9.03
N THR A 100 2.48 6.62 -8.90
CA THR A 100 3.78 7.21 -8.53
C THR A 100 4.88 6.99 -9.56
N THR A 101 4.73 5.97 -10.40
CA THR A 101 5.70 5.67 -11.46
C THR A 101 5.00 5.37 -12.77
N ALA A 102 5.66 5.69 -13.90
CA ALA A 102 5.22 5.28 -15.22
C ALA A 102 6.40 5.11 -16.15
N SER A 103 6.32 4.14 -17.08
CA SER A 103 7.31 3.91 -18.14
C SER A 103 6.62 3.49 -19.43
N ALA A 104 7.13 3.97 -20.57
CA ALA A 104 6.67 3.59 -21.91
C ALA A 104 7.68 3.95 -22.97
N GLY A 105 7.88 3.04 -23.91
CA GLY A 105 8.75 3.25 -25.07
C GLY A 105 10.22 3.52 -24.72
N THR A 106 11.08 3.34 -25.70
CA THR A 106 12.53 3.57 -25.56
C THR A 106 13.09 4.39 -26.73
N VAL A 107 12.33 4.51 -27.80
CA VAL A 107 12.76 5.12 -29.07
C VAL A 107 11.74 6.14 -29.56
N ARG A 108 12.18 7.36 -29.89
CA ARG A 108 11.29 8.50 -30.26
C ARG A 108 10.47 8.27 -31.51
N ASN A 109 11.02 7.61 -32.51
CA ASN A 109 10.37 7.38 -33.80
C ASN A 109 9.60 6.06 -33.88
N GLN A 110 9.29 5.46 -32.73
CA GLN A 110 8.50 4.24 -32.61
C GLN A 110 7.26 4.46 -31.73
N ILE A 111 6.10 4.02 -32.23
CA ILE A 111 4.90 3.87 -31.42
C ILE A 111 5.19 2.78 -30.35
N PRO A 112 5.05 3.06 -29.04
CA PRO A 112 5.35 2.08 -28.01
C PRO A 112 4.31 0.96 -27.98
N GLU A 113 4.81 -0.29 -27.96
CA GLU A 113 3.98 -1.49 -27.86
C GLU A 113 3.63 -1.87 -26.41
N SER A 114 4.31 -1.30 -25.43
CA SER A 114 4.03 -1.54 -24.02
C SER A 114 4.19 -0.27 -23.20
N ALA A 115 3.39 -0.16 -22.17
CA ALA A 115 3.47 0.88 -21.15
C ALA A 115 3.01 0.32 -19.81
N GLU A 116 3.59 0.83 -18.72
CA GLU A 116 3.26 0.39 -17.37
C GLU A 116 3.29 1.56 -16.40
N ALA A 117 2.39 1.54 -15.43
CA ALA A 117 2.40 2.45 -14.30
C ALA A 117 2.28 1.67 -12.98
N GLY A 118 3.00 2.15 -11.98
CA GLY A 118 2.96 1.65 -10.61
C GLY A 118 2.34 2.66 -9.66
N GLY A 119 1.55 2.16 -8.70
CA GLY A 119 0.91 2.95 -7.65
C GLY A 119 1.24 2.43 -6.27
N ASP A 120 1.40 3.37 -5.33
CA ASP A 120 1.44 3.11 -3.88
C ASP A 120 0.01 3.03 -3.37
N LEU A 121 -0.35 1.90 -2.77
CA LEU A 121 -1.66 1.65 -2.18
C LEU A 121 -1.52 1.47 -0.67
N ARG A 122 -2.26 2.30 0.08
CA ARG A 122 -2.42 2.18 1.53
C ARG A 122 -3.79 1.66 1.84
N ILE A 123 -3.88 0.66 2.73
CA ILE A 123 -5.14 0.03 3.13
C ILE A 123 -5.33 0.07 4.64
N THR A 124 -6.54 0.37 5.07
CA THR A 124 -6.96 0.41 6.48
C THR A 124 -8.17 -0.47 6.77
N GLU A 125 -8.63 -1.22 5.77
CA GLU A 125 -9.70 -2.22 5.89
C GLU A 125 -9.22 -3.54 5.26
N PRO A 126 -9.50 -4.71 5.85
CA PRO A 126 -8.93 -6.00 5.43
C PRO A 126 -9.20 -6.38 3.97
N ASP A 127 -10.38 -6.04 3.44
CA ASP A 127 -10.85 -6.38 2.09
C ASP A 127 -10.62 -5.27 1.05
N ALA A 128 -9.94 -4.18 1.44
CA ALA A 128 -9.76 -3.00 0.57
C ALA A 128 -8.94 -3.31 -0.69
N ASN A 129 -7.98 -4.25 -0.63
CA ASN A 129 -7.22 -4.68 -1.80
C ASN A 129 -8.13 -5.30 -2.88
N ASP A 130 -8.98 -6.23 -2.49
CA ASP A 130 -9.86 -6.95 -3.42
C ASP A 130 -10.94 -6.02 -4.00
N ARG A 131 -11.51 -5.16 -3.16
CA ARG A 131 -12.50 -4.16 -3.59
C ARG A 131 -11.88 -3.15 -4.55
N LEU A 132 -10.67 -2.68 -4.29
CA LEU A 132 -9.99 -1.75 -5.19
C LEU A 132 -9.61 -2.42 -6.50
N LEU A 133 -9.10 -3.65 -6.48
CA LEU A 133 -8.81 -4.39 -7.69
C LEU A 133 -10.05 -4.51 -8.58
N ALA A 134 -11.18 -4.90 -8.01
CA ALA A 134 -12.45 -4.99 -8.75
C ALA A 134 -12.90 -3.63 -9.32
N ALA A 135 -12.79 -2.56 -8.54
CA ALA A 135 -13.13 -1.20 -9.00
C ALA A 135 -12.21 -0.73 -10.14
N LEU A 136 -10.91 -0.98 -10.05
CA LEU A 136 -9.95 -0.64 -11.10
C LEU A 136 -10.20 -1.46 -12.37
N GLN A 137 -10.46 -2.76 -12.26
CA GLN A 137 -10.80 -3.62 -13.40
C GLN A 137 -12.07 -3.15 -14.11
N ALA A 138 -13.11 -2.82 -13.36
CA ALA A 138 -14.32 -2.24 -13.95
C ALA A 138 -14.03 -0.93 -14.69
N LYS A 139 -13.26 -0.03 -14.09
CA LYS A 139 -12.93 1.27 -14.70
C LYS A 139 -12.11 1.14 -15.98
N VAL A 140 -11.12 0.26 -16.05
CA VAL A 140 -10.31 0.10 -17.28
C VAL A 140 -11.09 -0.55 -18.42
N GLU A 141 -12.23 -1.16 -18.14
CA GLU A 141 -13.13 -1.71 -19.15
C GLU A 141 -14.18 -0.71 -19.65
N GLU A 142 -14.43 0.40 -18.94
CA GLU A 142 -15.44 1.39 -19.30
C GLU A 142 -15.15 2.04 -20.66
N SER A 143 -13.89 2.38 -20.93
CA SER A 143 -13.51 2.95 -22.22
C SER A 143 -12.03 2.69 -22.56
N ARG A 144 -11.75 2.69 -23.85
CA ARG A 144 -10.40 2.64 -24.43
C ARG A 144 -10.21 3.80 -25.39
N LEU A 145 -9.08 4.48 -25.23
CA LEU A 145 -8.67 5.53 -26.15
C LEU A 145 -8.06 4.93 -27.43
N VAL A 146 -7.27 3.88 -27.29
CA VAL A 146 -6.57 3.21 -28.39
C VAL A 146 -7.20 1.82 -28.61
N PRO A 147 -7.90 1.57 -29.73
CA PRO A 147 -8.49 0.27 -30.01
C PRO A 147 -7.41 -0.82 -30.13
N ASP A 148 -7.80 -2.07 -29.91
CA ASP A 148 -6.93 -3.25 -30.00
C ASP A 148 -5.72 -3.20 -29.03
N THR A 149 -5.82 -2.51 -27.92
CA THR A 149 -4.90 -2.61 -26.77
C THR A 149 -5.47 -3.53 -25.72
N THR A 150 -4.59 -4.12 -24.91
CA THR A 150 -4.97 -4.91 -23.73
C THR A 150 -4.47 -4.20 -22.47
N THR A 151 -5.37 -3.95 -21.52
CA THR A 151 -5.03 -3.36 -20.22
C THR A 151 -5.20 -4.41 -19.13
N THR A 152 -4.17 -4.59 -18.31
CA THR A 152 -4.18 -5.49 -17.16
C THR A 152 -3.92 -4.70 -15.89
N VAL A 153 -4.72 -4.95 -14.86
CA VAL A 153 -4.53 -4.36 -13.52
C VAL A 153 -4.21 -5.46 -12.53
N THR A 154 -3.20 -5.24 -11.71
CA THR A 154 -2.83 -6.14 -10.62
C THR A 154 -2.67 -5.36 -9.31
N VAL A 155 -3.07 -5.99 -8.19
CA VAL A 155 -2.77 -5.53 -6.84
C VAL A 155 -1.97 -6.62 -6.16
N ILE A 156 -0.79 -6.26 -5.66
CA ILE A 156 0.11 -7.17 -4.96
C ILE A 156 0.19 -6.70 -3.51
N PRO A 157 -0.40 -7.46 -2.56
CA PRO A 157 -0.23 -7.19 -1.15
C PRO A 157 1.25 -7.24 -0.74
N GLY A 158 1.68 -6.26 0.02
CA GLY A 158 3.01 -6.19 0.60
C GLY A 158 2.95 -6.31 2.13
N ARG A 159 3.29 -5.22 2.83
CA ARG A 159 3.23 -5.20 4.29
C ARG A 159 1.78 -5.28 4.78
N PRO A 160 1.43 -6.21 5.70
CA PRO A 160 0.09 -6.30 6.25
C PRO A 160 -0.25 -5.08 7.11
N MET A 161 -1.53 -4.75 7.19
CA MET A 161 -2.01 -3.73 8.11
C MET A 161 -1.84 -4.18 9.56
N TYR A 162 -1.59 -3.23 10.45
CA TYR A 162 -1.59 -3.45 11.89
C TYR A 162 -2.90 -2.98 12.51
N MET A 163 -3.48 -3.80 13.36
CA MET A 163 -4.65 -3.47 14.17
C MET A 163 -4.43 -3.99 15.60
N ALA A 164 -4.40 -3.08 16.58
CA ALA A 164 -4.19 -3.44 17.98
C ALA A 164 -5.26 -4.40 18.52
N GLY A 165 -6.50 -4.28 18.05
CA GLY A 165 -7.61 -5.04 18.58
C GLY A 165 -7.84 -4.78 20.08
N ASP A 166 -8.61 -5.64 20.73
CA ASP A 166 -8.89 -5.47 22.16
C ASP A 166 -7.68 -5.78 23.04
N LYS A 167 -6.87 -6.79 22.66
CA LYS A 167 -5.63 -7.15 23.39
C LYS A 167 -4.60 -6.04 23.35
N GLY A 168 -4.34 -5.47 22.15
CA GLY A 168 -3.40 -4.37 22.00
C GLY A 168 -3.88 -3.09 22.68
N LYS A 169 -5.18 -2.79 22.65
CA LYS A 169 -5.75 -1.66 23.41
C LYS A 169 -5.55 -1.82 24.92
N ALA A 170 -5.81 -3.02 25.47
CA ALA A 170 -5.57 -3.28 26.87
C ALA A 170 -4.09 -3.11 27.25
N LEU A 171 -3.17 -3.56 26.37
CA LEU A 171 -1.74 -3.36 26.54
C LEU A 171 -1.35 -1.88 26.47
N ALA A 172 -1.96 -1.11 25.57
CA ALA A 172 -1.76 0.33 25.44
C ALA A 172 -2.24 1.10 26.69
N ASP A 173 -3.38 0.72 27.26
CA ASP A 173 -3.89 1.30 28.51
C ASP A 173 -2.97 0.99 29.69
N LEU A 174 -2.42 -0.23 29.77
CA LEU A 174 -1.42 -0.59 30.74
C LEU A 174 -0.14 0.23 30.58
N ALA A 175 0.37 0.35 29.34
CA ALA A 175 1.55 1.18 29.05
C ALA A 175 1.34 2.63 29.45
N LYS A 176 0.15 3.18 29.18
CA LYS A 176 -0.23 4.54 29.57
C LYS A 176 -0.22 4.74 31.09
N SER A 177 -0.74 3.79 31.87
CA SER A 177 -0.75 3.88 33.32
C SER A 177 0.67 3.82 33.89
N ILE A 178 1.50 2.88 33.41
CA ILE A 178 2.91 2.76 33.83
C ILE A 178 3.68 4.03 33.50
N TYR A 179 3.49 4.58 32.30
CA TYR A 179 4.17 5.81 31.87
C TYR A 179 3.81 7.02 32.75
N ALA A 180 2.53 7.14 33.15
CA ALA A 180 2.08 8.18 34.06
C ALA A 180 2.69 8.02 35.47
N GLU A 181 2.83 6.80 35.96
CA GLU A 181 3.45 6.53 37.28
C GLU A 181 4.95 6.82 37.29
N LEU A 182 5.68 6.46 36.21
CA LEU A 182 7.15 6.59 36.16
C LEU A 182 7.61 8.00 35.85
N ASP A 183 6.89 8.74 35.01
CA ASP A 183 7.35 9.98 34.42
C ASP A 183 6.38 11.17 34.63
N GLY A 184 5.17 10.91 35.12
CA GLY A 184 4.14 11.93 35.29
C GLY A 184 3.60 12.53 33.99
N ARG A 185 4.10 12.04 32.83
CA ARG A 185 3.64 12.47 31.50
C ARG A 185 2.49 11.64 30.97
N ASN A 186 1.78 12.17 30.01
CA ASN A 186 0.68 11.49 29.38
C ASN A 186 1.14 10.83 28.06
N LEU A 187 1.06 9.51 28.00
CA LEU A 187 1.27 8.76 26.76
C LEU A 187 0.02 8.82 25.91
N LEU A 188 0.11 9.42 24.72
CA LEU A 188 -1.04 9.60 23.83
C LEU A 188 -1.35 8.32 23.04
N LEU A 189 -2.64 8.02 22.87
CA LEU A 189 -3.08 6.93 22.00
C LEU A 189 -3.44 7.50 20.63
N HIS A 190 -2.68 7.12 19.60
CA HIS A 190 -2.91 7.55 18.23
C HIS A 190 -3.76 6.49 17.49
N PRO A 191 -4.94 6.85 16.97
CA PRO A 191 -5.88 5.85 16.44
C PRO A 191 -5.39 5.15 15.18
N ILE A 192 -4.69 5.85 14.27
CA ILE A 192 -4.23 5.28 13.01
C ILE A 192 -3.12 6.12 12.37
N SER A 193 -2.21 5.45 11.67
CA SER A 193 -1.21 6.05 10.77
C SER A 193 -1.32 5.44 9.37
N ASN A 194 -1.07 6.24 8.34
CA ASN A 194 -0.89 5.74 6.98
C ASN A 194 0.54 5.20 6.71
N GLY A 195 1.45 5.29 7.67
CA GLY A 195 2.73 4.57 7.67
C GLY A 195 2.51 3.07 7.91
N GLY A 196 3.37 2.24 7.34
CA GLY A 196 3.40 0.81 7.65
C GLY A 196 4.32 0.54 8.84
N THR A 197 4.13 -0.59 9.52
CA THR A 197 4.97 -1.07 10.62
C THR A 197 5.07 -2.59 10.62
N ASP A 198 6.15 -3.13 11.14
CA ASP A 198 6.33 -4.58 11.32
C ASP A 198 5.35 -5.20 12.32
N ALA A 199 4.68 -4.38 13.15
CA ALA A 199 3.57 -4.81 14.00
C ALA A 199 2.47 -5.55 13.22
N GLY A 200 2.28 -5.21 11.92
CA GLY A 200 1.35 -5.91 11.04
C GLY A 200 1.71 -7.38 10.82
N TYR A 201 2.99 -7.70 10.68
CA TYR A 201 3.44 -9.09 10.60
C TYR A 201 3.31 -9.80 11.95
N ALA A 202 3.74 -9.16 13.04
CA ALA A 202 3.67 -9.74 14.37
C ALA A 202 2.23 -10.08 14.80
N GLY A 203 1.27 -9.23 14.47
CA GLY A 203 -0.14 -9.40 14.81
C GLY A 203 -0.96 -10.28 13.84
N ARG A 204 -0.36 -10.78 12.76
CA ARG A 204 -1.08 -11.48 11.67
C ARG A 204 -1.90 -12.68 12.14
N SER A 205 -1.43 -13.44 13.12
CA SER A 205 -2.14 -14.60 13.69
C SER A 205 -3.31 -14.22 14.61
N GLY A 206 -3.35 -12.99 15.13
CA GLY A 206 -4.26 -12.55 16.19
C GLY A 206 -3.95 -13.15 17.58
N HIS A 207 -2.85 -13.93 17.70
CA HIS A 207 -2.45 -14.54 18.97
C HIS A 207 -1.88 -13.53 19.96
N PRO A 208 -0.81 -12.74 19.63
CA PRO A 208 -0.21 -11.82 20.58
C PRO A 208 -1.07 -10.57 20.81
N ALA A 209 -0.88 -9.95 21.97
CA ALA A 209 -1.15 -8.52 22.11
C ALA A 209 0.01 -7.76 21.47
N VAL A 210 -0.26 -6.92 20.49
CA VAL A 210 0.77 -6.14 19.79
C VAL A 210 0.58 -4.66 20.12
N LEU A 211 1.70 -3.98 20.33
CA LEU A 211 1.77 -2.55 20.58
C LEU A 211 2.99 -1.94 19.90
#